data_a4389b0069a270425789181be5d881a7
#
_entry.id   a4389b0069a270425789181be5d881a7
#
_cell.length_a   1.000
_cell.length_b   1.000
_cell.length_c   1.000
_cell.angle_alpha   90.00
_cell.angle_beta   90.00
_cell.angle_gamma   90.00
#
_symmetry.space_group_name_H-M   'P 1'
#
loop_
_entity.id
_entity.type
_entity.pdbx_description
1 polymer ?
#
loop_
_entity_poly.entity_id
_entity_poly.type
_entity_poly.pdbx_seq_one_letter_code
_entity_poly.pdbx_strand_id
1 'polypeptide(L)'
;TIYKVFDNKETMFLCMVDYCFDKIDNEKTKVLIDDKLSTLDKITAILSSLPASYRSIDFDKLYVLKKEYPLIYERVENRLESGWENTIALLKQGINEGVVKPVNLQIFKTMFEVTLEQFFKRDVLVKNNISYNEALDSVVDIMIYGIAK
;
A
#
# COMPACT_ATOMS: atom_id res chain seq x y z
N THR A 1 -0.82 -7.25 -32.46
CA THR A 1 -0.95 -6.02 -31.67
C THR A 1 -1.68 -6.28 -30.35
N ILE A 2 -1.43 -5.44 -29.37
CA ILE A 2 -2.10 -5.49 -28.05
C ILE A 2 -3.62 -5.49 -28.20
N TYR A 3 -4.17 -4.71 -29.11
CA TYR A 3 -5.61 -4.59 -29.34
C TYR A 3 -6.28 -5.84 -29.91
N LYS A 4 -5.53 -6.81 -30.41
CA LYS A 4 -6.07 -8.11 -30.84
C LYS A 4 -6.41 -9.04 -29.69
N VAL A 5 -5.76 -8.86 -28.53
CA VAL A 5 -5.94 -9.69 -27.34
C VAL A 5 -7.02 -9.13 -26.43
N PHE A 6 -7.20 -7.81 -26.41
CA PHE A 6 -8.17 -7.11 -25.56
C PHE A 6 -9.28 -6.45 -26.39
N ASP A 7 -10.51 -6.57 -25.93
CA ASP A 7 -11.68 -6.01 -26.61
C ASP A 7 -11.63 -4.49 -26.75
N ASN A 8 -11.05 -3.82 -25.74
CA ASN A 8 -10.89 -2.38 -25.76
C ASN A 8 -9.74 -1.94 -24.82
N LYS A 9 -9.42 -0.66 -24.88
CA LYS A 9 -8.35 -0.05 -24.09
C LYS A 9 -8.61 -0.14 -22.58
N GLU A 10 -9.88 0.03 -22.16
CA GLU A 10 -10.27 -0.06 -20.75
C GLU A 10 -10.01 -1.46 -20.18
N THR A 11 -10.42 -2.51 -20.92
CA THR A 11 -10.16 -3.90 -20.52
C THR A 11 -8.66 -4.18 -20.40
N MET A 12 -7.85 -3.65 -21.31
CA MET A 12 -6.38 -3.75 -21.25
C MET A 12 -5.84 -3.10 -19.97
N PHE A 13 -6.28 -1.90 -19.63
CA PHE A 13 -5.85 -1.22 -18.41
C PHE A 13 -6.30 -1.94 -17.13
N LEU A 14 -7.50 -2.49 -17.11
CA LEU A 14 -7.98 -3.30 -15.98
C LEU A 14 -7.10 -4.54 -15.77
N CYS A 15 -6.74 -5.22 -16.85
CA CYS A 15 -5.80 -6.34 -16.78
C CYS A 15 -4.41 -5.93 -16.28
N MET A 16 -3.92 -4.77 -16.69
CA MET A 16 -2.65 -4.23 -16.20
C MET A 16 -2.68 -3.92 -14.71
N VAL A 17 -3.78 -3.32 -14.24
CA VAL A 17 -4.01 -3.04 -12.81
C VAL A 17 -3.98 -4.33 -12.01
N ASP A 18 -4.75 -5.33 -12.43
CA ASP A 18 -4.81 -6.63 -11.76
C ASP A 18 -3.43 -7.32 -11.75
N TYR A 19 -2.72 -7.29 -12.86
CA TYR A 19 -1.36 -7.86 -12.94
C TYR A 19 -0.41 -7.23 -11.92
N CYS A 20 -0.42 -5.90 -11.83
CA CYS A 20 0.43 -5.17 -10.88
C CYS A 20 0.09 -5.53 -9.43
N PHE A 21 -1.20 -5.52 -9.09
CA PHE A 21 -1.65 -5.87 -7.74
C PHE A 21 -1.42 -7.34 -7.39
N ASP A 22 -1.62 -8.26 -8.33
CA ASP A 22 -1.33 -9.68 -8.12
C ASP A 22 0.15 -9.91 -7.81
N LYS A 23 1.03 -9.17 -8.46
CA LYS A 23 2.47 -9.21 -8.19
C LYS A 23 2.79 -8.74 -6.76
N ILE A 24 2.14 -7.67 -6.31
CA ILE A 24 2.27 -7.15 -4.94
C ILE A 24 1.74 -8.19 -3.94
N ASP A 25 0.58 -8.75 -4.19
CA ASP A 25 -0.05 -9.74 -3.31
C ASP A 25 0.82 -11.01 -3.20
N ASN A 26 1.46 -11.43 -4.27
CA ASN A 26 2.41 -12.55 -4.25
C ASN A 26 3.62 -12.26 -3.36
N GLU A 27 4.17 -11.06 -3.41
CA GLU A 27 5.29 -10.66 -2.54
C GLU A 27 4.86 -10.60 -1.07
N LYS A 28 3.67 -10.05 -0.79
CA LYS A 28 3.09 -10.06 0.57
C LYS A 28 2.88 -11.48 1.09
N THR A 29 2.37 -12.37 0.25
CA THR A 29 2.14 -13.77 0.63
C THR A 29 3.44 -14.45 1.04
N LYS A 30 4.53 -14.21 0.33
CA LYS A 30 5.87 -14.75 0.70
C LYS A 30 6.29 -14.31 2.10
N VAL A 31 6.04 -13.06 2.45
CA VAL A 31 6.32 -12.54 3.80
C VAL A 31 5.42 -13.19 4.84
N LEU A 32 4.12 -13.33 4.56
CA LEU A 32 3.14 -13.87 5.49
C LEU A 32 3.42 -15.33 5.86
N ILE A 33 3.89 -16.15 4.91
CA ILE A 33 4.17 -17.57 5.12
C ILE A 33 5.58 -17.85 5.62
N ASP A 34 6.44 -16.86 5.76
CA ASP A 34 7.81 -17.04 6.24
C ASP A 34 7.83 -17.24 7.75
N ASP A 35 8.02 -18.48 8.18
CA ASP A 35 8.06 -18.84 9.60
C ASP A 35 9.29 -18.29 10.36
N LYS A 36 10.28 -17.79 9.65
CA LYS A 36 11.48 -17.18 10.25
C LYS A 36 11.24 -15.74 10.73
N LEU A 37 10.20 -15.11 10.25
CA LEU A 37 9.86 -13.72 10.61
C LEU A 37 8.89 -13.70 11.78
N SER A 38 9.17 -12.83 12.75
CA SER A 38 8.20 -12.53 13.81
C SER A 38 7.00 -11.77 13.25
N THR A 39 5.89 -11.74 13.97
CA THR A 39 4.70 -10.97 13.57
C THR A 39 5.05 -9.50 13.35
N LEU A 40 5.86 -8.91 14.22
CA LEU A 40 6.29 -7.51 14.08
C LEU A 40 7.16 -7.30 12.84
N ASP A 41 8.06 -8.22 12.54
CA ASP A 41 8.89 -8.17 11.32
C ASP A 41 8.03 -8.28 10.05
N LYS A 42 7.01 -9.13 10.07
CA LYS A 42 6.06 -9.25 8.96
C LYS A 42 5.28 -7.94 8.74
N ILE A 43 4.80 -7.33 9.81
CA ILE A 43 4.11 -6.03 9.74
C ILE A 43 5.03 -4.98 9.13
N THR A 44 6.26 -4.88 9.63
CA THR A 44 7.26 -3.93 9.13
C THR A 44 7.56 -4.16 7.65
N ALA A 45 7.79 -5.40 7.25
CA ALA A 45 8.08 -5.75 5.85
C ALA A 45 6.91 -5.41 4.91
N ILE A 46 5.68 -5.69 5.33
CA ILE A 46 4.49 -5.40 4.52
C ILE A 46 4.28 -3.88 4.40
N LEU A 47 4.36 -3.14 5.48
CA LEU A 47 4.22 -1.69 5.44
C LEU A 47 5.33 -1.02 4.60
N SER A 48 6.55 -1.53 4.65
CA SER A 48 7.66 -1.03 3.84
C SER A 48 7.55 -1.40 2.36
N SER A 49 6.88 -2.50 2.02
CA SER A 49 6.70 -2.95 0.64
C SER A 49 5.54 -2.25 -0.09
N LEU A 50 4.50 -1.87 0.65
CA LEU A 50 3.32 -1.18 0.11
C LEU A 50 3.69 0.00 -0.80
N PRO A 51 4.61 0.84 -0.42
CA PRO A 51 4.94 2.03 -1.15
C PRO A 51 5.84 1.86 -2.36
N ALA A 52 6.53 0.76 -2.51
CA ALA A 52 7.20 0.45 -3.77
C ALA A 52 6.18 0.36 -4.92
N SER A 53 4.94 -0.03 -4.59
CA SER A 53 3.80 -0.07 -5.50
C SER A 53 3.22 1.32 -5.75
N TYR A 54 3.20 2.16 -4.74
CA TYR A 54 2.71 3.54 -4.85
C TYR A 54 3.64 4.45 -5.66
N ARG A 55 4.92 4.07 -5.82
CA ARG A 55 5.87 4.82 -6.66
C ARG A 55 5.44 4.95 -8.12
N SER A 56 4.76 3.95 -8.63
CA SER A 56 4.25 3.94 -10.00
C SER A 56 2.90 4.63 -10.14
N ILE A 57 2.27 5.03 -9.03
CA ILE A 57 0.98 5.68 -9.02
C ILE A 57 1.20 7.20 -8.93
N ASP A 58 0.90 7.88 -10.02
CA ASP A 58 0.79 9.33 -10.04
C ASP A 58 -0.60 9.71 -9.51
N PHE A 59 -0.64 10.19 -8.27
CA PHE A 59 -1.90 10.51 -7.58
C PHE A 59 -2.68 11.65 -8.26
N ASP A 60 -2.00 12.57 -8.94
CA ASP A 60 -2.68 13.60 -9.72
C ASP A 60 -3.40 12.97 -10.92
N LYS A 61 -2.77 11.98 -11.54
CA LYS A 61 -3.39 11.20 -12.62
C LYS A 61 -4.51 10.29 -12.13
N LEU A 62 -4.46 9.82 -10.88
CA LEU A 62 -5.59 9.07 -10.29
C LEU A 62 -6.86 9.90 -10.22
N TYR A 63 -6.74 11.19 -9.92
CA TYR A 63 -7.89 12.09 -9.92
C TYR A 63 -8.51 12.23 -11.32
N VAL A 64 -7.66 12.35 -12.33
CA VAL A 64 -8.09 12.34 -13.74
C VAL A 64 -8.75 11.02 -14.11
N LEU A 65 -8.19 9.90 -13.62
CA LEU A 65 -8.70 8.56 -13.83
C LEU A 65 -10.12 8.42 -13.27
N LYS A 66 -10.37 8.95 -12.08
CA LYS A 66 -11.71 8.94 -11.46
C LYS A 66 -12.76 9.59 -12.35
N LYS A 67 -12.40 10.68 -13.01
CA LYS A 67 -13.30 11.45 -13.88
C LYS A 67 -13.50 10.80 -15.24
N GLU A 68 -12.41 10.35 -15.87
CA GLU A 68 -12.43 9.85 -17.26
C GLU A 68 -12.62 8.34 -17.37
N TYR A 69 -12.14 7.58 -16.40
CA TYR A 69 -12.15 6.12 -16.39
C TYR A 69 -12.58 5.58 -15.02
N PRO A 70 -13.85 5.81 -14.62
CA PRO A 70 -14.33 5.46 -13.28
C PRO A 70 -14.20 3.98 -12.93
N LEU A 71 -14.34 3.07 -13.90
CA LEU A 71 -14.19 1.63 -13.64
C LEU A 71 -12.74 1.24 -13.29
N ILE A 72 -11.76 1.87 -13.93
CA ILE A 72 -10.34 1.65 -13.63
C ILE A 72 -10.03 2.19 -12.23
N TYR A 73 -10.51 3.38 -11.91
CA TYR A 73 -10.36 3.99 -10.59
C TYR A 73 -10.97 3.11 -9.49
N GLU A 74 -12.18 2.63 -9.69
CA GLU A 74 -12.87 1.74 -8.76
C GLU A 74 -12.09 0.43 -8.53
N ARG A 75 -11.52 -0.15 -9.59
CA ARG A 75 -10.68 -1.34 -9.49
C ARG A 75 -9.44 -1.08 -8.63
N VAL A 76 -8.76 0.04 -8.84
CA VAL A 76 -7.59 0.43 -8.05
C VAL A 76 -7.97 0.61 -6.57
N GLU A 77 -9.05 1.33 -6.28
CA GLU A 77 -9.54 1.50 -4.91
C GLU A 77 -9.84 0.16 -4.23
N ASN A 78 -10.58 -0.71 -4.91
CA ASN A 78 -10.94 -2.02 -4.36
C ASN A 78 -9.71 -2.88 -4.07
N ARG A 79 -8.72 -2.86 -4.94
CA ARG A 79 -7.47 -3.61 -4.75
C ARG A 79 -6.65 -3.05 -3.57
N LEU A 80 -6.60 -1.74 -3.41
CA LEU A 80 -5.94 -1.10 -2.26
C LEU A 80 -6.64 -1.46 -0.95
N GLU A 81 -7.96 -1.43 -0.90
CA GLU A 81 -8.74 -1.82 0.29
C GLU A 81 -8.53 -3.30 0.64
N SER A 82 -8.59 -4.19 -0.35
CA SER A 82 -8.33 -5.63 -0.13
C SER A 82 -6.94 -5.90 0.43
N GLY A 83 -5.93 -5.15 0.00
CA GLY A 83 -4.58 -5.23 0.54
C GLY A 83 -4.51 -4.88 2.02
N TRP A 84 -5.32 -3.92 2.46
CA TRP A 84 -5.40 -3.53 3.87
C TRP A 84 -6.05 -4.58 4.77
N GLU A 85 -7.00 -5.35 4.27
CA GLU A 85 -7.64 -6.41 5.06
C GLU A 85 -6.62 -7.39 5.65
N ASN A 86 -5.66 -7.82 4.84
CA ASN A 86 -4.59 -8.71 5.28
C ASN A 86 -3.65 -8.04 6.28
N THR A 87 -3.33 -6.78 6.06
CA THR A 87 -2.48 -5.99 6.98
C THR A 87 -3.17 -5.78 8.32
N ILE A 88 -4.45 -5.46 8.33
CA ILE A 88 -5.26 -5.31 9.55
C ILE A 88 -5.33 -6.63 10.31
N ALA A 89 -5.52 -7.76 9.62
CA ALA A 89 -5.55 -9.08 10.24
C ALA A 89 -4.21 -9.39 10.94
N LEU A 90 -3.10 -9.05 10.30
CA LEU A 90 -1.76 -9.23 10.88
C LEU A 90 -1.53 -8.32 12.09
N LEU A 91 -2.00 -7.07 12.06
CA LEU A 91 -1.95 -6.15 13.20
C LEU A 91 -2.78 -6.68 14.38
N LYS A 92 -3.97 -7.23 14.12
CA LYS A 92 -4.80 -7.88 15.14
C LYS A 92 -4.09 -9.08 15.77
N GLN A 93 -3.42 -9.88 14.95
CA GLN A 93 -2.60 -10.98 15.45
C GLN A 93 -1.51 -10.46 16.38
N GLY A 94 -0.79 -9.41 15.99
CA GLY A 94 0.24 -8.79 16.83
C GLY A 94 -0.29 -8.25 18.17
N ILE A 95 -1.51 -7.71 18.18
CA ILE A 95 -2.19 -7.29 19.40
C ILE A 95 -2.50 -8.49 20.30
N ASN A 96 -3.02 -9.57 19.72
CA ASN A 96 -3.34 -10.80 20.45
C ASN A 96 -2.09 -11.48 21.01
N GLU A 97 -0.99 -11.44 20.31
CA GLU A 97 0.31 -11.96 20.76
C GLU A 97 0.99 -11.05 21.81
N GLY A 98 0.51 -9.84 22.00
CA GLY A 98 1.07 -8.87 22.95
C GLY A 98 2.33 -8.15 22.44
N VAL A 99 2.66 -8.27 21.17
CA VAL A 99 3.81 -7.56 20.54
C VAL A 99 3.43 -6.22 19.95
N VAL A 100 2.15 -5.97 19.76
CA VAL A 100 1.58 -4.69 19.30
C VAL A 100 0.64 -4.17 20.38
N LYS A 101 0.73 -2.87 20.66
CA LYS A 101 -0.19 -2.20 21.58
C LYS A 101 -1.64 -2.24 21.06
N PRO A 102 -2.65 -2.32 21.93
CA PRO A 102 -4.05 -2.19 21.52
C PRO A 102 -4.30 -0.76 21.04
N VAL A 103 -4.33 -0.56 19.74
CA VAL A 103 -4.57 0.72 19.08
C VAL A 103 -5.79 0.63 18.18
N ASN A 104 -6.39 1.77 17.86
CA ASN A 104 -7.46 1.83 16.87
C ASN A 104 -6.86 1.61 15.46
N LEU A 105 -7.09 0.44 14.90
CA LEU A 105 -6.52 0.04 13.61
C LEU A 105 -7.04 0.86 12.44
N GLN A 106 -8.26 1.38 12.52
CA GLN A 106 -8.80 2.27 11.50
C GLN A 106 -8.06 3.62 11.49
N ILE A 107 -7.74 4.13 12.68
CA ILE A 107 -6.93 5.35 12.79
C ILE A 107 -5.50 5.10 12.29
N PHE A 108 -4.91 3.97 12.65
CA PHE A 108 -3.58 3.57 12.16
C PHE A 108 -3.55 3.55 10.62
N LYS A 109 -4.51 2.87 10.01
CA LYS A 109 -4.66 2.81 8.54
C LYS A 109 -4.77 4.21 7.93
N THR A 110 -5.68 5.03 8.47
CA THR A 110 -5.93 6.39 7.95
C THR A 110 -4.68 7.26 8.06
N MET A 111 -3.96 7.21 9.16
CA MET A 111 -2.72 7.96 9.34
C MET A 111 -1.67 7.57 8.29
N PHE A 112 -1.52 6.28 8.04
CA PHE A 112 -0.58 5.78 7.05
C PHE A 112 -0.94 6.24 5.63
N GLU A 113 -2.20 6.04 5.23
CA GLU A 113 -2.71 6.44 3.90
C GLU A 113 -2.60 7.94 3.65
N VAL A 114 -3.06 8.74 4.61
CA VAL A 114 -3.03 10.22 4.47
C VAL A 114 -1.59 10.73 4.41
N THR A 115 -0.69 10.16 5.20
CA THR A 115 0.72 10.56 5.18
C THR A 115 1.35 10.28 3.82
N LEU A 116 1.15 9.09 3.26
CA LEU A 116 1.65 8.74 1.94
C LEU A 116 1.05 9.64 0.86
N GLU A 117 -0.25 9.88 0.92
CA GLU A 117 -0.94 10.75 -0.03
C GLU A 117 -0.35 12.17 -0.03
N GLN A 118 -0.04 12.71 1.15
CA GLN A 118 0.56 14.05 1.26
C GLN A 118 1.97 14.12 0.65
N PHE A 119 2.74 13.04 0.75
CA PHE A 119 4.06 12.99 0.11
C PHE A 119 3.99 13.13 -1.42
N PHE A 120 2.90 12.67 -2.03
CA PHE A 120 2.70 12.77 -3.47
C PHE A 120 2.02 14.07 -3.90
N LYS A 121 1.08 14.59 -3.10
CA LYS A 121 0.32 15.80 -3.44
C LYS A 121 1.05 17.10 -3.16
N ARG A 122 2.01 17.08 -2.25
CA ARG A 122 2.76 18.27 -1.84
C ARG A 122 4.24 18.08 -2.09
N ASP A 123 4.92 19.17 -2.38
CA ASP A 123 6.37 19.18 -2.61
C ASP A 123 7.20 19.01 -1.32
N VAL A 124 6.63 18.37 -0.30
CA VAL A 124 7.27 18.21 1.02
C VAL A 124 8.63 17.52 0.88
N LEU A 125 8.70 16.46 0.09
CA LEU A 125 9.93 15.70 -0.09
C LEU A 125 10.96 16.49 -0.89
N VAL A 126 10.53 17.14 -1.96
CA VAL A 126 11.42 17.96 -2.82
C VAL A 126 11.95 19.15 -2.05
N LYS A 127 11.07 19.89 -1.34
CA LYS A 127 11.45 21.06 -0.56
C LYS A 127 12.44 20.76 0.57
N ASN A 128 12.38 19.56 1.14
CA ASN A 128 13.25 19.13 2.23
C ASN A 128 14.39 18.23 1.78
N ASN A 129 14.54 18.01 0.47
CA ASN A 129 15.57 17.16 -0.13
C ASN A 129 15.57 15.74 0.45
N ILE A 130 14.38 15.16 0.59
CA ILE A 130 14.16 13.82 1.12
C ILE A 130 13.76 12.90 -0.02
N SER A 131 14.42 11.76 -0.16
CA SER A 131 14.01 10.75 -1.13
C SER A 131 12.73 10.05 -0.67
N TYR A 132 11.97 9.53 -1.62
CA TYR A 132 10.75 8.79 -1.30
C TYR A 132 11.01 7.57 -0.39
N ASN A 133 12.09 6.82 -0.66
CA ASN A 133 12.47 5.68 0.18
C ASN A 133 12.77 6.09 1.61
N GLU A 134 13.54 7.15 1.78
CA GLU A 134 13.89 7.69 3.10
C GLU A 134 12.64 8.13 3.86
N ALA A 135 11.74 8.85 3.20
CA ALA A 135 10.48 9.28 3.80
C ALA A 135 9.64 8.10 4.27
N LEU A 136 9.54 7.07 3.43
CA LEU A 136 8.77 5.88 3.72
C LEU A 136 9.34 5.07 4.87
N ASP A 137 10.63 4.79 4.83
CA ASP A 137 11.30 4.07 5.92
C ASP A 137 11.10 4.83 7.24
N SER A 138 11.20 6.15 7.21
CA SER A 138 10.96 6.99 8.39
C SER A 138 9.52 6.89 8.90
N VAL A 139 8.53 6.90 8.02
CA VAL A 139 7.11 6.75 8.41
C VAL A 139 6.86 5.38 9.03
N VAL A 140 7.36 4.33 8.41
CA VAL A 140 7.21 2.96 8.92
C VAL A 140 7.87 2.83 10.28
N ASP A 141 9.09 3.33 10.44
CA ASP A 141 9.81 3.30 11.72
C ASP A 141 9.03 4.03 12.81
N ILE A 142 8.59 5.26 12.56
CA ILE A 142 7.82 6.05 13.54
C ILE A 142 6.54 5.30 13.94
N MET A 143 5.81 4.75 13.00
CA MET A 143 4.56 4.05 13.28
C MET A 143 4.80 2.72 14.01
N ILE A 144 5.81 1.96 13.64
CA ILE A 144 6.16 0.70 14.30
C ILE A 144 6.63 0.95 15.74
N TYR A 145 7.52 1.91 15.99
CA TYR A 145 7.91 2.28 17.34
C TYR A 145 6.75 2.79 18.19
N GLY A 146 5.78 3.46 17.56
CA GLY A 146 4.58 3.92 18.24
C GLY A 146 3.68 2.81 18.73
N ILE A 147 3.64 1.65 18.06
CA ILE A 147 2.75 0.54 18.38
C ILE A 147 3.42 -0.68 18.97
N ALA A 148 4.73 -0.86 18.78
CA ALA A 148 5.48 -1.98 19.37
C ALA A 148 5.50 -1.89 20.91
N LYS A 149 5.33 -3.05 21.53
CA LYS A 149 5.48 -3.16 23.01
C LYS A 149 6.96 -3.38 23.39
#